data_5396d00327c82088d008f2d6d8ddf55b
#
_entry.id   5396d00327c82088d008f2d6d8ddf55b
#
_cell.length_a   1.000
_cell.length_b   1.000
_cell.length_c   1.000
_cell.angle_alpha   90.00
_cell.angle_beta   90.00
_cell.angle_gamma   90.00
#
_symmetry.space_group_name_H-M   'P 1'
#
loop_
_entity.id
_entity.type
_entity.pdbx_description
1 polymer ?
#
loop_
_entity_poly.entity_id
_entity_poly.type
_entity_poly.pdbx_seq_one_letter_code
_entity_poly.pdbx_strand_id
1 'polypeptide(L)'
;SIGFAWILSRFSDKEASDKFSYGYRRLTLFGALVNSIVLIIGSIWVLFEAIPKLSNPEMPVVEGMLGLAILGVAVNGYAVFKLKAGETLNEKVLTWHLLEDVLGWVAVLIVSIVLLFVELPILDPLLSIGFTLFILFNVFKNLKSTLVLFLQAAPDKETQERIKQSLIEFPEVNGIHHMHFWSLDGESHVLTAHLELSDNFD
;
A
#
# COMPACT_ATOMS: atom_id res chain seq x y z
N SER A 1 -8.21 -10.10 -3.09
CA SER A 1 -7.52 -8.83 -3.43
C SER A 1 -6.06 -9.06 -3.85
N ILE A 2 -5.27 -9.88 -3.12
CA ILE A 2 -3.85 -10.15 -3.43
C ILE A 2 -3.68 -10.79 -4.82
N GLY A 3 -4.51 -11.78 -5.18
CA GLY A 3 -4.47 -12.41 -6.51
C GLY A 3 -4.74 -11.43 -7.65
N PHE A 4 -5.68 -10.51 -7.48
CA PHE A 4 -5.97 -9.47 -8.46
C PHE A 4 -4.80 -8.48 -8.62
N ALA A 5 -4.22 -8.03 -7.52
CA ALA A 5 -3.04 -7.17 -7.54
C ALA A 5 -1.85 -7.85 -8.23
N TRP A 6 -1.63 -9.14 -7.96
CA TRP A 6 -0.59 -9.93 -8.61
C TRP A 6 -0.81 -10.08 -10.13
N ILE A 7 -2.05 -10.32 -10.55
CA ILE A 7 -2.39 -10.38 -11.98
C ILE A 7 -2.09 -9.03 -12.66
N LEU A 8 -2.52 -7.92 -12.06
CA LEU A 8 -2.26 -6.58 -12.61
C LEU A 8 -0.77 -6.23 -12.63
N SER A 9 -0.01 -6.63 -11.61
CA SER A 9 1.45 -6.48 -11.59
C SER A 9 2.11 -7.22 -12.78
N ARG A 10 1.69 -8.45 -13.05
CA ARG A 10 2.18 -9.19 -14.24
C ARG A 10 1.84 -8.52 -15.56
N PHE A 11 0.69 -7.83 -15.65
CA PHE A 11 0.33 -7.08 -16.86
C PHE A 11 1.05 -5.74 -16.94
N SER A 12 1.46 -5.14 -15.82
CA SER A 12 2.20 -3.88 -15.78
C SER A 12 3.61 -3.99 -16.36
N ASP A 13 4.21 -5.19 -16.30
CA ASP A 13 5.56 -5.47 -16.84
C ASP A 13 5.60 -5.57 -18.38
N LYS A 14 4.44 -5.47 -19.05
CA LYS A 14 4.40 -5.48 -20.52
C LYS A 14 5.06 -4.22 -21.07
N GLU A 15 5.84 -4.42 -22.12
CA GLU A 15 6.52 -3.37 -22.85
C GLU A 15 5.55 -2.33 -23.44
N ALA A 16 6.08 -1.16 -23.69
CA ALA A 16 5.37 -0.09 -24.38
C ALA A 16 4.90 -0.55 -25.78
N SER A 17 3.77 -0.02 -26.21
CA SER A 17 3.20 -0.27 -27.53
C SER A 17 2.78 1.06 -28.15
N ASP A 18 2.49 1.07 -29.46
CA ASP A 18 2.02 2.26 -30.17
C ASP A 18 0.78 2.90 -29.52
N LYS A 19 -0.07 2.07 -28.89
CA LYS A 19 -1.26 2.53 -28.18
C LYS A 19 -0.96 3.02 -26.77
N PHE A 20 0.04 2.46 -26.10
CA PHE A 20 0.43 2.78 -24.71
C PHE A 20 1.94 3.05 -24.67
N SER A 21 2.33 4.28 -25.01
CA SER A 21 3.72 4.68 -25.15
C SER A 21 4.56 4.55 -23.89
N TYR A 22 3.94 4.64 -22.70
CA TYR A 22 4.58 4.41 -21.40
C TYR A 22 4.38 2.99 -20.86
N GLY A 23 3.84 2.08 -21.67
CA GLY A 23 3.49 0.73 -21.24
C GLY A 23 2.28 0.71 -20.30
N TYR A 24 2.22 -0.34 -19.48
CA TYR A 24 1.07 -0.61 -18.62
C TYR A 24 1.36 -0.36 -17.12
N ARG A 25 2.43 0.35 -16.80
CA ARG A 25 2.91 0.55 -15.41
C ARG A 25 1.86 1.12 -14.45
N ARG A 26 0.94 1.95 -14.94
CA ARG A 26 -0.18 2.50 -14.14
C ARG A 26 -1.21 1.47 -13.70
N LEU A 27 -1.20 0.26 -14.24
CA LEU A 27 -2.08 -0.80 -13.77
C LEU A 27 -1.79 -1.20 -12.32
N THR A 28 -0.55 -1.04 -11.85
CA THR A 28 -0.21 -1.26 -10.44
C THR A 28 -0.96 -0.29 -9.53
N LEU A 29 -1.00 1.01 -9.89
CA LEU A 29 -1.75 2.02 -9.14
C LEU A 29 -3.26 1.76 -9.16
N PHE A 30 -3.78 1.34 -10.33
CA PHE A 30 -5.19 0.95 -10.45
C PHE A 30 -5.51 -0.25 -9.56
N GLY A 31 -4.63 -1.25 -9.53
CA GLY A 31 -4.75 -2.40 -8.62
C GLY A 31 -4.77 -2.00 -7.15
N ALA A 32 -3.88 -1.09 -6.74
CA ALA A 32 -3.82 -0.57 -5.39
C ALA A 32 -5.10 0.22 -5.02
N LEU A 33 -5.64 0.99 -5.95
CA LEU A 33 -6.90 1.75 -5.77
C LEU A 33 -8.08 0.80 -5.57
N VAL A 34 -8.25 -0.20 -6.45
CA VAL A 34 -9.32 -1.20 -6.34
C VAL A 34 -9.20 -1.97 -5.03
N ASN A 35 -7.98 -2.39 -4.66
CA ASN A 35 -7.73 -3.08 -3.39
C ASN A 35 -8.13 -2.21 -2.18
N SER A 36 -7.79 -0.92 -2.19
CA SER A 36 -8.16 0.01 -1.12
C SER A 36 -9.68 0.16 -1.00
N ILE A 37 -10.40 0.25 -2.12
CA ILE A 37 -11.88 0.33 -2.13
C ILE A 37 -12.49 -0.95 -1.55
N VAL A 38 -12.01 -2.12 -1.96
CA VAL A 38 -12.49 -3.42 -1.43
C VAL A 38 -12.26 -3.51 0.07
N LEU A 39 -11.08 -3.09 0.55
CA LEU A 39 -10.78 -3.09 1.99
C LEU A 39 -11.66 -2.10 2.76
N ILE A 40 -11.95 -0.92 2.23
CA ILE A 40 -12.86 0.05 2.87
C ILE A 40 -14.27 -0.55 2.98
N ILE A 41 -14.80 -1.11 1.89
CA ILE A 41 -16.13 -1.72 1.90
C ILE A 41 -16.20 -2.88 2.91
N GLY A 42 -15.21 -3.76 2.90
CA GLY A 42 -15.13 -4.87 3.86
C GLY A 42 -15.01 -4.38 5.32
N SER A 43 -14.21 -3.36 5.56
CA SER A 43 -14.07 -2.76 6.89
C SER A 43 -15.36 -2.11 7.38
N ILE A 44 -16.06 -1.39 6.51
CA ILE A 44 -17.38 -0.81 6.85
C ILE A 44 -18.37 -1.93 7.20
N TRP A 45 -18.39 -3.02 6.43
CA TRP A 45 -19.23 -4.16 6.71
C TRP A 45 -18.95 -4.77 8.10
N VAL A 46 -17.66 -4.98 8.43
CA VAL A 46 -17.27 -5.50 9.76
C VAL A 46 -17.69 -4.57 10.87
N LEU A 47 -17.58 -3.24 10.70
CA LEU A 47 -18.04 -2.27 11.69
C LEU A 47 -19.55 -2.33 11.89
N PHE A 48 -20.35 -2.44 10.81
CA PHE A 48 -21.78 -2.60 10.89
C PHE A 48 -22.20 -3.87 11.66
N GLU A 49 -21.41 -4.93 11.58
CA GLU A 49 -21.66 -6.17 12.31
C GLU A 49 -21.17 -6.10 13.77
N ALA A 50 -20.00 -5.49 14.01
CA ALA A 50 -19.37 -5.47 15.32
C ALA A 50 -19.98 -4.43 16.29
N ILE A 51 -20.39 -3.24 15.79
CA ILE A 51 -20.92 -2.17 16.64
C ILE A 51 -22.18 -2.60 17.42
N PRO A 52 -23.20 -3.23 16.83
CA PRO A 52 -24.36 -3.71 17.58
C PRO A 52 -24.01 -4.75 18.66
N LYS A 53 -22.98 -5.58 18.43
CA LYS A 53 -22.50 -6.59 19.39
C LYS A 53 -21.91 -5.96 20.67
N LEU A 54 -21.57 -4.66 20.67
CA LEU A 54 -21.16 -3.97 21.90
C LEU A 54 -22.31 -3.85 22.91
N SER A 55 -23.54 -3.72 22.45
CA SER A 55 -24.72 -3.60 23.34
C SER A 55 -25.24 -4.95 23.79
N ASN A 56 -25.09 -5.98 22.98
CA ASN A 56 -25.51 -7.36 23.27
C ASN A 56 -24.40 -8.33 22.87
N PRO A 57 -23.30 -8.40 23.65
CA PRO A 57 -22.17 -9.24 23.30
C PRO A 57 -22.48 -10.71 23.49
N GLU A 58 -22.25 -11.50 22.46
CA GLU A 58 -22.35 -12.95 22.46
C GLU A 58 -20.96 -13.56 22.55
N MET A 59 -20.86 -14.71 23.25
CA MET A 59 -19.60 -15.44 23.32
C MET A 59 -19.23 -15.99 21.93
N PRO A 60 -18.06 -15.68 21.41
CA PRO A 60 -17.59 -16.24 20.16
C PRO A 60 -17.26 -17.74 20.34
N VAL A 61 -17.10 -18.45 19.21
CA VAL A 61 -16.57 -19.82 19.21
C VAL A 61 -15.07 -19.76 19.48
N VAL A 62 -14.71 -19.77 20.78
CA VAL A 62 -13.34 -19.48 21.25
C VAL A 62 -12.32 -20.47 20.68
N GLU A 63 -12.68 -21.78 20.58
CA GLU A 63 -11.80 -22.80 20.00
C GLU A 63 -11.50 -22.54 18.52
N GLY A 64 -12.51 -22.12 17.76
CA GLY A 64 -12.35 -21.74 16.35
C GLY A 64 -11.48 -20.49 16.19
N MET A 65 -11.71 -19.49 17.02
CA MET A 65 -10.93 -18.26 17.05
C MET A 65 -9.46 -18.54 17.41
N LEU A 66 -9.20 -19.37 18.41
CA LEU A 66 -7.86 -19.80 18.83
C LEU A 66 -7.15 -20.56 17.71
N GLY A 67 -7.83 -21.54 17.09
CA GLY A 67 -7.26 -22.31 15.99
C GLY A 67 -6.86 -21.45 14.79
N LEU A 68 -7.72 -20.52 14.40
CA LEU A 68 -7.42 -19.56 13.32
C LEU A 68 -6.30 -18.59 13.70
N ALA A 69 -6.24 -18.14 14.94
CA ALA A 69 -5.17 -17.25 15.41
C ALA A 69 -3.80 -17.94 15.38
N ILE A 70 -3.72 -19.19 15.85
CA ILE A 70 -2.48 -19.98 15.77
C ILE A 70 -2.04 -20.16 14.32
N LEU A 71 -2.96 -20.53 13.42
CA LEU A 71 -2.67 -20.67 11.99
C LEU A 71 -2.22 -19.35 11.39
N GLY A 72 -2.89 -18.24 11.70
CA GLY A 72 -2.55 -16.92 11.22
C GLY A 72 -1.15 -16.46 11.66
N VAL A 73 -0.82 -16.62 12.95
CA VAL A 73 0.53 -16.33 13.48
C VAL A 73 1.59 -17.22 12.82
N ALA A 74 1.31 -18.52 12.65
CA ALA A 74 2.27 -19.44 12.05
C ALA A 74 2.57 -19.11 10.59
N VAL A 75 1.53 -18.87 9.77
CA VAL A 75 1.68 -18.60 8.34
C VAL A 75 2.34 -17.24 8.10
N ASN A 76 1.83 -16.18 8.73
CA ASN A 76 2.39 -14.84 8.54
C ASN A 76 3.76 -14.71 9.21
N GLY A 77 3.96 -15.32 10.38
CA GLY A 77 5.26 -15.37 11.06
C GLY A 77 6.32 -16.09 10.23
N TYR A 78 5.97 -17.20 9.59
CA TYR A 78 6.86 -17.89 8.66
C TYR A 78 7.20 -17.03 7.44
N ALA A 79 6.23 -16.29 6.90
CA ALA A 79 6.46 -15.37 5.80
C ALA A 79 7.42 -14.24 6.19
N VAL A 80 7.23 -13.61 7.37
CA VAL A 80 8.15 -12.60 7.93
C VAL A 80 9.56 -13.19 8.09
N PHE A 81 9.65 -14.40 8.64
CA PHE A 81 10.95 -15.05 8.85
C PHE A 81 11.70 -15.27 7.54
N LYS A 82 11.00 -15.69 6.48
CA LYS A 82 11.61 -15.87 5.14
C LYS A 82 12.03 -14.56 4.49
N LEU A 83 11.24 -13.48 4.64
CA LEU A 83 11.52 -12.18 4.03
C LEU A 83 12.55 -11.35 4.79
N LYS A 84 12.78 -11.63 6.09
CA LYS A 84 13.76 -10.94 6.92
C LYS A 84 15.21 -11.07 6.41
N ALA A 85 15.45 -11.95 5.43
CA ALA A 85 16.73 -12.11 4.76
C ALA A 85 16.93 -11.16 3.56
N GLY A 86 15.95 -10.32 3.22
CA GLY A 86 16.01 -9.41 2.06
C GLY A 86 16.63 -8.06 2.41
N GLU A 87 17.47 -7.54 1.50
CA GLU A 87 18.19 -6.27 1.68
C GLU A 87 17.52 -5.09 0.95
N THR A 88 16.57 -5.34 0.06
CA THR A 88 15.94 -4.31 -0.79
C THR A 88 14.87 -3.49 -0.04
N LEU A 89 14.65 -2.24 -0.48
CA LEU A 89 13.61 -1.35 0.09
C LEU A 89 12.22 -1.97 -0.03
N ASN A 90 11.94 -2.64 -1.14
CA ASN A 90 10.65 -3.28 -1.39
C ASN A 90 10.40 -4.45 -0.42
N GLU A 91 11.43 -5.24 -0.12
CA GLU A 91 11.36 -6.33 0.88
C GLU A 91 11.14 -5.80 2.29
N LYS A 92 11.71 -4.63 2.63
CA LYS A 92 11.47 -3.97 3.92
C LYS A 92 10.01 -3.54 4.08
N VAL A 93 9.43 -2.92 3.05
CA VAL A 93 8.01 -2.50 3.08
C VAL A 93 7.09 -3.71 3.21
N LEU A 94 7.36 -4.78 2.46
CA LEU A 94 6.59 -6.02 2.54
C LEU A 94 6.73 -6.69 3.92
N THR A 95 7.94 -6.67 4.50
CA THR A 95 8.20 -7.20 5.84
C THR A 95 7.41 -6.44 6.90
N TRP A 96 7.34 -5.10 6.81
CA TRP A 96 6.53 -4.30 7.73
C TRP A 96 5.04 -4.64 7.64
N HIS A 97 4.51 -4.80 6.44
CA HIS A 97 3.11 -5.17 6.22
C HIS A 97 2.78 -6.54 6.83
N LEU A 98 3.65 -7.53 6.57
CA LEU A 98 3.48 -8.86 7.17
C LEU A 98 3.63 -8.86 8.69
N LEU A 99 4.48 -7.98 9.24
CA LEU A 99 4.63 -7.82 10.69
C LEU A 99 3.33 -7.25 11.31
N GLU A 100 2.69 -6.28 10.65
CA GLU A 100 1.38 -5.77 11.06
C GLU A 100 0.32 -6.89 11.09
N ASP A 101 0.31 -7.76 10.08
CA ASP A 101 -0.59 -8.92 10.03
C ASP A 101 -0.31 -9.89 11.18
N VAL A 102 0.97 -10.20 11.47
CA VAL A 102 1.36 -11.04 12.62
C VAL A 102 0.88 -10.44 13.93
N LEU A 103 1.06 -9.12 14.12
CA LEU A 103 0.60 -8.44 15.34
C LEU A 103 -0.92 -8.51 15.50
N GLY A 104 -1.66 -8.39 14.40
CA GLY A 104 -3.11 -8.60 14.39
C GLY A 104 -3.50 -10.00 14.85
N TRP A 105 -2.87 -11.03 14.29
CA TRP A 105 -3.12 -12.42 14.70
C TRP A 105 -2.70 -12.71 16.14
N VAL A 106 -1.61 -12.11 16.62
CA VAL A 106 -1.17 -12.20 18.03
C VAL A 106 -2.21 -11.56 18.95
N ALA A 107 -2.79 -10.42 18.57
CA ALA A 107 -3.87 -9.79 19.36
C ALA A 107 -5.11 -10.71 19.45
N VAL A 108 -5.52 -11.32 18.33
CA VAL A 108 -6.61 -12.32 18.31
C VAL A 108 -6.26 -13.52 19.18
N LEU A 109 -5.01 -14.01 19.15
CA LEU A 109 -4.54 -15.11 19.97
C LEU A 109 -4.62 -14.80 21.47
N ILE A 110 -4.17 -13.61 21.87
CA ILE A 110 -4.23 -13.16 23.27
C ILE A 110 -5.69 -13.11 23.75
N VAL A 111 -6.57 -12.48 22.95
CA VAL A 111 -8.00 -12.39 23.31
C VAL A 111 -8.63 -13.77 23.38
N SER A 112 -8.33 -14.69 22.44
CA SER A 112 -8.82 -16.06 22.48
C SER A 112 -8.40 -16.78 23.74
N ILE A 113 -7.13 -16.63 24.16
CA ILE A 113 -6.63 -17.23 25.41
C ILE A 113 -7.34 -16.63 26.63
N VAL A 114 -7.55 -15.32 26.68
CA VAL A 114 -8.29 -14.69 27.78
C VAL A 114 -9.72 -15.22 27.87
N LEU A 115 -10.41 -15.35 26.72
CA LEU A 115 -11.78 -15.84 26.66
C LEU A 115 -11.92 -17.32 27.05
N LEU A 116 -10.85 -18.13 27.04
CA LEU A 116 -10.86 -19.50 27.59
C LEU A 116 -11.00 -19.54 29.13
N PHE A 117 -10.52 -18.47 29.80
CA PHE A 117 -10.48 -18.42 31.28
C PHE A 117 -11.52 -17.46 31.86
N VAL A 118 -11.97 -16.48 31.07
CA VAL A 118 -12.85 -15.40 31.54
C VAL A 118 -13.98 -15.21 30.55
N GLU A 119 -15.23 -15.28 31.01
CA GLU A 119 -16.41 -15.00 30.19
C GLU A 119 -16.58 -13.48 29.98
N LEU A 120 -15.85 -12.92 29.07
CA LEU A 120 -15.91 -11.49 28.70
C LEU A 120 -16.24 -11.32 27.19
N PRO A 121 -17.50 -11.60 26.78
CA PRO A 121 -17.88 -11.62 25.36
C PRO A 121 -17.67 -10.27 24.65
N ILE A 122 -17.56 -9.17 25.39
CA ILE A 122 -17.31 -7.83 24.85
C ILE A 122 -15.91 -7.67 24.21
N LEU A 123 -14.95 -8.53 24.56
CA LEU A 123 -13.59 -8.42 24.04
C LEU A 123 -13.52 -8.67 22.53
N ASP A 124 -14.34 -9.58 22.00
CA ASP A 124 -14.37 -9.89 20.57
C ASP A 124 -14.83 -8.69 19.73
N PRO A 125 -15.99 -8.05 19.96
CA PRO A 125 -16.36 -6.86 19.20
C PRO A 125 -15.43 -5.67 19.43
N LEU A 126 -14.84 -5.50 20.62
CA LEU A 126 -13.86 -4.45 20.86
C LEU A 126 -12.59 -4.66 20.02
N LEU A 127 -12.08 -5.90 20.00
CA LEU A 127 -10.93 -6.25 19.17
C LEU A 127 -11.24 -6.05 17.70
N SER A 128 -12.39 -6.52 17.21
CA SER A 128 -12.84 -6.39 15.83
C SER A 128 -12.93 -4.93 15.40
N ILE A 129 -13.53 -4.06 16.22
CA ILE A 129 -13.65 -2.63 15.94
C ILE A 129 -12.27 -1.97 15.97
N GLY A 130 -11.47 -2.21 17.00
CA GLY A 130 -10.14 -1.60 17.13
C GLY A 130 -9.24 -1.96 15.96
N PHE A 131 -9.21 -3.23 15.57
CA PHE A 131 -8.41 -3.70 14.45
C PHE A 131 -8.92 -3.17 13.10
N THR A 132 -10.24 -3.12 12.92
CA THR A 132 -10.85 -2.57 11.71
C THR A 132 -10.55 -1.07 11.54
N LEU A 133 -10.60 -0.29 12.62
CA LEU A 133 -10.22 1.12 12.60
C LEU A 133 -8.73 1.31 12.27
N PHE A 134 -7.86 0.45 12.80
CA PHE A 134 -6.44 0.44 12.45
C PHE A 134 -6.22 0.14 10.97
N ILE A 135 -6.91 -0.88 10.42
CA ILE A 135 -6.86 -1.19 8.98
C ILE A 135 -7.35 0.01 8.16
N LEU A 136 -8.49 0.61 8.51
CA LEU A 136 -9.03 1.76 7.80
C LEU A 136 -8.06 2.93 7.76
N PHE A 137 -7.40 3.23 8.89
CA PHE A 137 -6.39 4.29 8.95
C PHE A 137 -5.25 4.05 7.96
N ASN A 138 -4.72 2.83 7.91
CA ASN A 138 -3.65 2.44 6.97
C ASN A 138 -4.13 2.47 5.51
N VAL A 139 -5.33 1.96 5.26
CA VAL A 139 -5.94 1.97 3.92
C VAL A 139 -6.14 3.40 3.40
N PHE A 140 -6.65 4.32 4.23
CA PHE A 140 -6.80 5.73 3.84
C PHE A 140 -5.45 6.41 3.55
N LYS A 141 -4.42 6.11 4.33
CA LYS A 141 -3.06 6.60 4.08
C LYS A 141 -2.53 6.10 2.73
N ASN A 142 -2.67 4.81 2.46
CA ASN A 142 -2.23 4.20 1.21
C ASN A 142 -3.06 4.70 0.02
N LEU A 143 -4.37 4.84 0.17
CA LEU A 143 -5.25 5.39 -0.85
C LEU A 143 -4.86 6.82 -1.22
N LYS A 144 -4.59 7.67 -0.22
CA LYS A 144 -4.10 9.04 -0.46
C LYS A 144 -2.82 9.04 -1.28
N SER A 145 -1.83 8.23 -0.91
CA SER A 145 -0.56 8.12 -1.64
C SER A 145 -0.77 7.63 -3.07
N THR A 146 -1.61 6.62 -3.26
CA THR A 146 -1.95 6.07 -4.57
C THR A 146 -2.66 7.11 -5.44
N LEU A 147 -3.61 7.88 -4.87
CA LEU A 147 -4.32 8.93 -5.59
C LEU A 147 -3.38 10.08 -6.01
N VAL A 148 -2.45 10.46 -5.16
CA VAL A 148 -1.43 11.48 -5.48
C VAL A 148 -0.61 11.04 -6.69
N LEU A 149 -0.13 9.80 -6.73
CA LEU A 149 0.59 9.25 -7.88
C LEU A 149 -0.32 9.13 -9.12
N PHE A 150 -1.55 8.69 -8.93
CA PHE A 150 -2.52 8.55 -10.02
C PHE A 150 -2.86 9.90 -10.68
N LEU A 151 -2.91 10.97 -9.89
CA LEU A 151 -3.11 12.35 -10.35
C LEU A 151 -1.83 12.99 -10.91
N GLN A 152 -0.77 12.19 -11.14
CA GLN A 152 0.48 12.66 -11.74
C GLN A 152 1.20 13.73 -10.91
N ALA A 153 1.12 13.62 -9.59
CA ALA A 153 1.88 14.52 -8.75
C ALA A 153 3.37 14.42 -9.06
N ALA A 154 4.01 15.56 -9.00
CA ALA A 154 5.45 15.64 -9.13
C ALA A 154 6.13 14.91 -7.95
N PRO A 155 7.27 14.25 -8.16
CA PRO A 155 8.12 13.78 -7.08
C PRO A 155 8.57 14.92 -6.16
N ASP A 156 9.44 14.61 -5.20
CA ASP A 156 9.94 15.60 -4.26
C ASP A 156 10.61 16.81 -4.98
N LYS A 157 10.57 17.96 -4.32
CA LYS A 157 11.13 19.20 -4.86
C LYS A 157 12.64 19.14 -5.04
N GLU A 158 13.34 18.40 -4.18
CA GLU A 158 14.80 18.30 -4.26
C GLU A 158 15.21 17.61 -5.55
N THR A 159 14.56 16.52 -5.92
CA THR A 159 14.81 15.82 -7.20
C THR A 159 14.52 16.74 -8.40
N GLN A 160 13.42 17.50 -8.35
CA GLN A 160 13.08 18.44 -9.41
C GLN A 160 14.16 19.52 -9.59
N GLU A 161 14.62 20.14 -8.51
CA GLU A 161 15.65 21.17 -8.56
C GLU A 161 17.00 20.62 -9.03
N ARG A 162 17.38 19.42 -8.58
CA ARG A 162 18.60 18.74 -9.05
C ARG A 162 18.57 18.49 -10.55
N ILE A 163 17.46 17.97 -11.08
CA ILE A 163 17.32 17.74 -12.52
C ILE A 163 17.40 19.07 -13.28
N LYS A 164 16.70 20.10 -12.80
CA LYS A 164 16.73 21.43 -13.41
C LYS A 164 18.15 22.01 -13.45
N GLN A 165 18.88 21.92 -12.33
CA GLN A 165 20.27 22.38 -12.27
C GLN A 165 21.15 21.60 -13.22
N SER A 166 21.06 20.27 -13.26
CA SER A 166 21.85 19.45 -14.19
C SER A 166 21.58 19.77 -15.67
N LEU A 167 20.34 20.16 -16.00
CA LEU A 167 20.01 20.56 -17.38
C LEU A 167 20.58 21.95 -17.75
N ILE A 168 20.63 22.89 -16.79
CA ILE A 168 21.18 24.23 -16.99
C ILE A 168 22.73 24.22 -17.05
N GLU A 169 23.36 23.19 -16.48
CA GLU A 169 24.82 23.03 -16.53
C GLU A 169 25.35 22.70 -17.93
N PHE A 170 24.48 22.28 -18.87
CA PHE A 170 24.89 22.11 -20.26
C PHE A 170 25.14 23.48 -20.93
N PRO A 171 26.32 23.70 -21.55
CA PRO A 171 26.67 25.00 -22.14
C PRO A 171 25.72 25.47 -23.26
N GLU A 172 25.02 24.51 -23.86
CA GLU A 172 24.09 24.74 -24.95
C GLU A 172 22.69 25.17 -24.46
N VAL A 173 22.42 25.07 -23.15
CA VAL A 173 21.10 25.36 -22.55
C VAL A 173 21.10 26.73 -21.91
N ASN A 174 20.38 27.68 -22.51
CA ASN A 174 20.20 29.06 -22.01
C ASN A 174 19.03 29.13 -20.99
N GLY A 175 18.04 28.27 -21.13
CA GLY A 175 16.87 28.29 -20.25
C GLY A 175 16.02 27.02 -20.32
N ILE A 176 15.19 26.85 -19.31
CA ILE A 176 14.23 25.72 -19.21
C ILE A 176 12.85 26.29 -18.93
N HIS A 177 11.90 25.93 -19.77
CA HIS A 177 10.52 26.34 -19.69
C HIS A 177 9.57 25.13 -19.71
N HIS A 178 8.37 25.29 -19.17
CA HIS A 178 7.30 24.26 -19.19
C HIS A 178 7.79 22.88 -18.76
N MET A 179 8.57 22.81 -17.66
CA MET A 179 9.03 21.55 -17.10
C MET A 179 7.86 20.85 -16.39
N HIS A 180 7.51 19.66 -16.86
CA HIS A 180 6.57 18.76 -16.21
C HIS A 180 7.30 17.49 -15.81
N PHE A 181 7.15 17.11 -14.56
CA PHE A 181 7.81 15.95 -13.98
C PHE A 181 6.84 15.21 -13.07
N TRP A 182 6.56 13.95 -13.39
CA TRP A 182 5.61 13.14 -12.62
C TRP A 182 6.02 11.67 -12.55
N SER A 183 5.47 10.92 -11.60
CA SER A 183 5.68 9.49 -11.49
C SER A 183 4.61 8.69 -12.23
N LEU A 184 5.01 7.55 -12.83
CA LEU A 184 4.08 6.59 -13.45
C LEU A 184 3.53 5.58 -12.44
N ASP A 185 4.39 5.09 -11.54
CA ASP A 185 4.13 3.95 -10.64
C ASP A 185 4.75 4.11 -9.24
N GLY A 186 5.46 5.22 -8.99
CA GLY A 186 6.22 5.47 -7.77
C GLY A 186 7.73 5.26 -7.94
N GLU A 187 8.15 4.46 -8.92
CA GLU A 187 9.57 4.14 -9.19
C GLU A 187 10.05 4.78 -10.49
N SER A 188 9.22 4.73 -11.52
CA SER A 188 9.52 5.28 -12.85
C SER A 188 8.91 6.65 -13.02
N HIS A 189 9.70 7.56 -13.58
CA HIS A 189 9.32 8.96 -13.72
C HIS A 189 9.35 9.38 -15.19
N VAL A 190 8.53 10.36 -15.53
CA VAL A 190 8.51 11.01 -16.84
C VAL A 190 8.82 12.48 -16.65
N LEU A 191 9.72 12.98 -17.47
CA LEU A 191 10.08 14.39 -17.56
C LEU A 191 9.79 14.88 -18.96
N THR A 192 9.16 16.03 -19.05
CA THR A 192 9.11 16.85 -20.28
C THR A 192 9.54 18.27 -19.96
N ALA A 193 10.33 18.87 -20.84
CA ALA A 193 10.75 20.25 -20.70
C ALA A 193 10.96 20.89 -22.07
N HIS A 194 10.78 22.20 -22.16
CA HIS A 194 11.23 22.98 -23.28
C HIS A 194 12.59 23.58 -22.91
N LEU A 195 13.61 23.27 -23.72
CA LEU A 195 14.94 23.81 -23.56
C LEU A 195 15.13 24.95 -24.56
N GLU A 196 15.57 26.10 -24.05
CA GLU A 196 16.05 27.20 -24.87
C GLU A 196 17.54 26.98 -25.14
N LEU A 197 17.88 26.78 -26.38
CA LEU A 197 19.26 26.49 -26.79
C LEU A 197 19.99 27.76 -27.26
N SER A 198 21.32 27.80 -27.09
CA SER A 198 22.14 28.86 -27.58
C SER A 198 22.23 28.84 -29.13
N ASP A 199 22.33 29.99 -29.78
CA ASP A 199 22.40 30.10 -31.25
C ASP A 199 23.68 29.51 -31.88
N ASN A 200 24.63 29.05 -31.06
CA ASN A 200 25.92 28.48 -31.49
C ASN A 200 25.85 26.94 -31.52
N PHE A 201 24.99 26.40 -32.36
CA PHE A 201 25.05 24.97 -32.75
C PHE A 201 25.86 24.88 -34.04
N ASP A 202 27.11 24.43 -33.95
CA ASP A 202 27.86 23.86 -35.06
C ASP A 202 27.58 22.35 -35.20
#